data_febeba365f3443e8974eea0d587941be
#
_entry.id   febeba365f3443e8974eea0d587941be
#
_cell.length_a   1.000
_cell.length_b   1.000
_cell.length_c   1.000
_cell.angle_alpha   90.00
_cell.angle_beta   90.00
_cell.angle_gamma   90.00
#
_symmetry.space_group_name_H-M   'P 1'
#
loop_
_entity.id
_entity.type
_entity.pdbx_description
1 polymer ?
#
loop_
_entity_poly.entity_id
_entity_poly.type
_entity_poly.pdbx_seq_one_letter_code
_entity_poly.pdbx_strand_id
1 'polypeptide(L)'
;MQTTIVKVFHHNGLHLRMAARLVQKSKDFKSRIMFCKDCKFADGYSILQLLLLEATKDSQLRIVAVGEDEDRVIQELTGLFTDGAGI
;
A
#
# COMPACT_ATOMS: atom_id res chain seq x y z
N MET A 1 -12.01 -8.80 -7.62
CA MET A 1 -11.25 -7.59 -7.25
C MET A 1 -11.70 -7.09 -5.91
N GLN A 2 -10.75 -6.79 -5.04
CA GLN A 2 -11.04 -6.22 -3.72
C GLN A 2 -10.32 -4.88 -3.59
N THR A 3 -10.98 -3.93 -2.95
CA THR A 3 -10.38 -2.62 -2.71
C THR A 3 -10.64 -2.16 -1.28
N THR A 4 -9.79 -1.28 -0.79
CA THR A 4 -10.01 -0.59 0.48
C THR A 4 -9.31 0.75 0.44
N ILE A 5 -9.65 1.61 1.38
CA ILE A 5 -9.00 2.91 1.53
C ILE A 5 -8.31 2.92 2.89
N VAL A 6 -7.05 3.32 2.89
CA VAL A 6 -6.24 3.43 4.10
C VAL A 6 -5.70 4.85 4.22
N LYS A 7 -5.28 5.20 5.43
CA LYS A 7 -4.75 6.52 5.72
C LYS A 7 -3.29 6.40 6.12
N VAL A 8 -2.47 7.31 5.60
CA VAL A 8 -1.04 7.35 5.95
C VAL A 8 -0.90 8.06 7.31
N PHE A 9 -0.45 7.31 8.32
CA PHE A 9 -0.32 7.87 9.66
C PHE A 9 1.02 8.51 9.96
N HIS A 10 2.08 8.00 9.32
CA HIS A 10 3.44 8.45 9.64
C HIS A 10 3.63 9.91 9.23
N HIS A 11 4.26 10.71 10.12
CA HIS A 11 4.45 12.13 9.86
C HIS A 11 5.31 12.42 8.63
N ASN A 12 6.16 11.47 8.22
CA ASN A 12 6.95 11.60 6.99
C ASN A 12 6.20 11.12 5.73
N GLY A 13 4.95 10.70 5.91
CA GLY A 13 4.17 10.17 4.80
C GLY A 13 4.67 8.82 4.33
N LEU A 14 4.43 8.53 3.06
CA LEU A 14 4.88 7.29 2.43
C LEU A 14 6.34 7.43 2.03
N HIS A 15 7.23 7.14 2.97
CA HIS A 15 8.69 7.27 2.77
C HIS A 15 9.30 5.93 2.40
N LEU A 16 10.62 5.93 2.16
CA LEU A 16 11.34 4.76 1.65
C LEU A 16 11.14 3.51 2.51
N ARG A 17 11.23 3.64 3.84
CA ARG A 17 11.08 2.48 4.74
C ARG A 17 9.70 1.86 4.61
N MET A 18 8.66 2.69 4.59
CA MET A 18 7.31 2.20 4.46
C MET A 18 7.08 1.55 3.10
N ALA A 19 7.56 2.20 2.03
CA ALA A 19 7.44 1.65 0.69
C ALA A 19 8.12 0.28 0.59
N ALA A 20 9.31 0.16 1.19
CA ALA A 20 10.04 -1.11 1.21
C ALA A 20 9.25 -2.19 1.96
N ARG A 21 8.63 -1.83 3.09
CA ARG A 21 7.79 -2.77 3.85
C ARG A 21 6.59 -3.23 3.04
N LEU A 22 5.94 -2.31 2.34
CA LEU A 22 4.79 -2.66 1.52
C LEU A 22 5.16 -3.61 0.39
N VAL A 23 6.28 -3.34 -0.27
CA VAL A 23 6.77 -4.22 -1.34
C VAL A 23 7.13 -5.59 -0.78
N GLN A 24 7.82 -5.62 0.36
CA GLN A 24 8.21 -6.87 1.00
C GLN A 24 6.98 -7.71 1.34
N LYS A 25 5.97 -7.07 1.91
CA LYS A 25 4.74 -7.77 2.27
C LYS A 25 3.97 -8.24 1.02
N SER A 26 3.94 -7.41 -0.01
CA SER A 26 3.24 -7.74 -1.26
C SER A 26 3.81 -9.01 -1.90
N LYS A 27 5.09 -9.28 -1.72
CA LYS A 27 5.73 -10.46 -2.29
C LYS A 27 5.21 -11.78 -1.70
N ASP A 28 4.51 -11.72 -0.57
CA ASP A 28 3.92 -12.91 0.05
C ASP A 28 2.66 -13.37 -0.68
N PHE A 29 2.18 -12.60 -1.64
CA PHE A 29 0.90 -12.85 -2.31
C PHE A 29 1.09 -13.12 -3.79
N LYS A 30 0.04 -13.70 -4.38
CA LYS A 30 0.00 -13.99 -5.81
C LYS A 30 -0.83 -12.97 -6.59
N SER A 31 -1.57 -12.13 -5.89
CA SER A 31 -2.44 -11.14 -6.52
C SER A 31 -1.66 -9.99 -7.13
N ARG A 32 -2.26 -9.32 -8.08
CA ARG A 32 -1.81 -8.00 -8.52
C ARG A 32 -2.23 -7.00 -7.45
N ILE A 33 -1.32 -6.11 -7.10
CA ILE A 33 -1.55 -5.14 -6.04
C ILE A 33 -1.18 -3.76 -6.57
N MET A 34 -2.11 -2.82 -6.44
CA MET A 34 -1.90 -1.44 -6.84
C MET A 34 -2.31 -0.49 -5.73
N PHE A 35 -1.56 0.59 -5.62
CA PHE A 35 -1.88 1.67 -4.72
C PHE A 35 -2.24 2.89 -5.55
N CYS A 36 -3.30 3.58 -5.18
CA CYS A 36 -3.78 4.74 -5.92
C CYS A 36 -3.94 5.93 -5.00
N LYS A 37 -3.49 7.08 -5.46
CA LYS A 37 -3.70 8.36 -4.77
C LYS A 37 -4.09 9.39 -5.81
N ASP A 38 -5.30 9.95 -5.69
CA ASP A 38 -5.85 10.87 -6.68
C ASP A 38 -5.83 10.21 -8.06
N CYS A 39 -5.12 10.81 -9.03
CA CYS A 39 -5.00 10.27 -10.38
C CYS A 39 -3.73 9.46 -10.59
N LYS A 40 -2.98 9.17 -9.53
CA LYS A 40 -1.72 8.46 -9.63
C LYS A 40 -1.88 7.01 -9.21
N PHE A 41 -1.14 6.12 -9.88
CA PHE A 41 -1.15 4.69 -9.59
C PHE A 41 0.26 4.20 -9.33
N ALA A 42 0.40 3.25 -8.44
CA ALA A 42 1.69 2.62 -8.15
C ALA A 42 1.52 1.12 -8.05
N ASP A 43 2.41 0.39 -8.70
CA ASP A 43 2.50 -1.05 -8.56
C ASP A 43 2.97 -1.37 -7.14
N GLY A 44 2.24 -2.25 -6.45
CA GLY A 44 2.60 -2.65 -5.08
C GLY A 44 3.93 -3.38 -4.98
N TYR A 45 4.53 -3.73 -6.10
CA TYR A 45 5.83 -4.39 -6.15
C TYR A 45 6.96 -3.45 -6.53
N SER A 46 6.70 -2.16 -6.64
CA SER A 46 7.70 -1.18 -7.05
C SER A 46 7.85 -0.09 -6.01
N ILE A 47 9.01 -0.09 -5.32
CA ILE A 47 9.32 0.93 -4.31
C ILE A 47 9.31 2.32 -4.96
N LEU A 48 9.92 2.45 -6.15
CA LEU A 48 9.99 3.74 -6.83
C LEU A 48 8.60 4.29 -7.14
N GLN A 49 7.71 3.45 -7.67
CA GLN A 49 6.37 3.92 -8.00
C GLN A 49 5.60 4.35 -6.74
N LEU A 50 5.76 3.60 -5.64
CA LEU A 50 5.12 3.97 -4.38
C LEU A 50 5.61 5.34 -3.90
N LEU A 51 6.91 5.60 -4.00
CA LEU A 51 7.46 6.90 -3.60
C LEU A 51 6.95 8.03 -4.48
N LEU A 52 6.73 7.76 -5.76
CA LEU A 52 6.24 8.76 -6.71
C LEU A 52 4.78 9.15 -6.47
N LEU A 53 4.06 8.41 -5.64
CA LEU A 53 2.71 8.83 -5.23
C LEU A 53 2.74 10.09 -4.39
N GLU A 54 3.85 10.37 -3.75
CA GLU A 54 4.03 11.56 -2.90
C GLU A 54 2.94 11.66 -1.83
N ALA A 55 2.58 10.52 -1.24
CA ALA A 55 1.55 10.50 -0.21
C ALA A 55 2.11 11.07 1.10
N THR A 56 1.48 12.13 1.58
CA THR A 56 1.86 12.78 2.82
C THR A 56 1.04 12.24 3.98
N LYS A 57 1.37 12.69 5.20
CA LYS A 57 0.58 12.32 6.37
C LYS A 57 -0.88 12.69 6.15
N ASP A 58 -1.76 11.80 6.57
CA ASP A 58 -3.22 11.92 6.45
C ASP A 58 -3.76 11.77 5.03
N SER A 59 -2.90 11.52 4.04
CA SER A 59 -3.36 11.17 2.71
C SER A 59 -4.11 9.86 2.73
N GLN A 60 -5.12 9.76 1.89
CA GLN A 60 -5.84 8.50 1.70
C GLN A 60 -5.27 7.78 0.49
N LEU A 61 -5.03 6.49 0.66
CA LEU A 61 -4.59 5.63 -0.42
C LEU A 61 -5.64 4.55 -0.64
N ARG A 62 -5.93 4.26 -1.91
CA ARG A 62 -6.75 3.12 -2.26
C ARG A 62 -5.83 1.95 -2.58
N ILE A 63 -6.11 0.81 -1.97
CA ILE A 63 -5.41 -0.44 -2.28
C ILE A 63 -6.34 -1.28 -3.14
N VAL A 64 -5.84 -1.75 -4.27
CA VAL A 64 -6.59 -2.61 -5.19
C VAL A 64 -5.85 -3.93 -5.31
N ALA A 65 -6.54 -5.03 -5.09
CA ALA A 65 -5.98 -6.37 -5.21
C ALA A 65 -6.82 -7.21 -6.15
N VAL A 66 -6.17 -7.89 -7.08
CA VAL A 66 -6.84 -8.78 -8.05
C VAL A 66 -6.08 -10.08 -8.12
N GLY A 67 -6.72 -11.16 -7.70
CA GLY A 67 -6.11 -12.47 -7.72
C GLY A 67 -6.76 -13.43 -6.74
N GLU A 68 -6.22 -14.65 -6.67
CA GLU A 68 -6.84 -15.69 -5.84
C GLU A 68 -6.75 -15.42 -4.35
N ASP A 69 -5.74 -14.66 -3.90
CA ASP A 69 -5.58 -14.31 -2.49
C ASP A 69 -5.90 -12.84 -2.21
N GLU A 70 -6.71 -12.23 -3.06
CA GLU A 70 -7.01 -10.79 -2.95
C GLU A 70 -7.61 -10.40 -1.60
N ASP A 71 -8.44 -11.25 -0.99
CA ASP A 71 -9.03 -10.93 0.31
C ASP A 71 -7.95 -10.86 1.39
N ARG A 72 -7.00 -11.78 1.37
CA ARG A 72 -5.88 -11.79 2.29
C ARG A 72 -5.00 -10.55 2.11
N VAL A 73 -4.77 -10.17 0.85
CA VAL A 73 -3.98 -8.97 0.53
C VAL A 73 -4.57 -7.76 1.22
N ILE A 74 -5.87 -7.54 1.02
CA ILE A 74 -6.55 -6.37 1.58
C ILE A 74 -6.47 -6.39 3.11
N GLN A 75 -6.73 -7.55 3.71
CA GLN A 75 -6.71 -7.68 5.16
C GLN A 75 -5.33 -7.38 5.75
N GLU A 76 -4.30 -7.99 5.19
CA GLU A 76 -2.95 -7.87 5.75
C GLU A 76 -2.31 -6.51 5.45
N LEU A 77 -2.52 -5.95 4.26
CA LEU A 77 -1.99 -4.63 3.96
C LEU A 77 -2.71 -3.55 4.76
N THR A 78 -4.02 -3.66 4.93
CA THR A 78 -4.76 -2.72 5.77
C THR A 78 -4.20 -2.73 7.19
N GLY A 79 -3.85 -3.90 7.72
CA GLY A 79 -3.25 -4.03 9.03
C GLY A 79 -1.96 -3.25 9.19
N LEU A 80 -1.13 -3.22 8.16
CA LEU A 80 0.12 -2.45 8.20
C LEU A 80 -0.15 -0.96 8.40
N PHE A 81 -1.18 -0.43 7.76
CA PHE A 81 -1.53 0.98 7.90
C PHE A 81 -2.20 1.27 9.24
N THR A 82 -3.07 0.36 9.70
CA THR A 82 -3.81 0.54 10.94
C THR A 82 -2.91 0.47 12.17
N ASP A 83 -1.99 -0.48 12.18
CA ASP A 83 -1.14 -0.74 13.33
C ASP A 83 0.13 0.10 13.35
N GLY A 84 0.37 0.86 12.31
CA GLY A 84 1.61 1.60 12.14
C GLY A 84 2.82 0.67 11.97
N ALA A 85 2.59 -0.57 11.68
CA ALA A 85 3.43 -1.76 11.71
C ALA A 85 4.90 -1.54 11.31
N GLY A 86 5.69 -1.01 12.22
CA GLY A 86 7.13 -0.86 12.02
C GLY A 86 7.48 0.24 11.03
N ILE A 87 6.61 1.15 10.85
CA ILE A 87 6.81 2.21 9.88
C ILE A 87 7.19 3.51 10.55
#